data_96527e056d35e1effd08376063381a25
#
_entry.id   96527e056d35e1effd08376063381a25
#
_cell.length_a   1.000
_cell.length_b   1.000
_cell.length_c   1.000
_cell.angle_alpha   90.00
_cell.angle_beta   90.00
_cell.angle_gamma   90.00
#
_symmetry.space_group_name_H-M   'P 1'
#
loop_
_entity.id
_entity.type
_entity.pdbx_description
1 polymer ?
#
loop_
_entity_poly.entity_id
_entity_poly.type
_entity_poly.pdbx_seq_one_letter_code
_entity_poly.pdbx_strand_id
1 'polypeptide(L)'
;MTLVSALNYIHRTGLFGNHENKNEENLLKVSEVKNLLIVQIVQYKNSTIQFENIDIDDLNLKNEPLSVVSNSDTRILWNGPKNWLLVSTKKDLLKNISEAFRETDFAVTDLSHSRAIIELEGQNVKEVLKKGCPFNFNILEKNNSVNSTY
;
A
#
# COMPACT_ATOMS: atom_id res chain seq x y z
N MET A 1 19.28 -8.53 -12.18
CA MET A 1 18.00 -9.08 -12.67
C MET A 1 16.99 -7.95 -12.70
N THR A 2 16.41 -7.63 -13.86
CA THR A 2 15.45 -6.55 -13.98
C THR A 2 14.12 -7.05 -13.37
N LEU A 3 13.59 -6.31 -12.39
CA LEU A 3 12.29 -6.61 -11.78
C LEU A 3 11.20 -6.42 -12.83
N VAL A 4 10.53 -7.50 -13.20
CA VAL A 4 9.37 -7.47 -14.11
C VAL A 4 8.12 -7.45 -13.27
N SER A 5 7.25 -6.47 -13.49
CA SER A 5 5.95 -6.39 -12.81
C SER A 5 5.09 -7.62 -13.15
N ALA A 6 4.34 -8.11 -12.16
CA ALA A 6 3.33 -9.16 -12.36
C ALA A 6 2.27 -8.78 -13.40
N LEU A 7 2.07 -7.49 -13.65
CA LEU A 7 1.08 -6.96 -14.58
C LEU A 7 1.67 -6.58 -15.95
N ASN A 8 2.96 -6.78 -16.18
CA ASN A 8 3.68 -6.22 -17.35
C ASN A 8 3.06 -6.56 -18.71
N TYR A 9 2.33 -7.67 -18.80
CA TYR A 9 1.71 -8.14 -20.06
C TYR A 9 0.19 -8.00 -20.08
N ILE A 10 -0.44 -7.59 -18.99
CA ILE A 10 -1.89 -7.69 -18.80
C ILE A 10 -2.55 -6.32 -18.77
N HIS A 11 -1.96 -5.34 -18.07
CA HIS A 11 -2.61 -4.04 -17.88
C HIS A 11 -2.13 -2.99 -18.85
N ARG A 12 -3.03 -2.09 -19.18
CA ARG A 12 -2.74 -0.90 -19.97
C ARG A 12 -2.68 0.30 -19.03
N THR A 13 -1.56 1.00 -19.04
CA THR A 13 -1.39 2.29 -18.37
C THR A 13 -1.67 3.42 -19.37
N GLY A 14 -1.98 4.62 -18.89
CA GLY A 14 -2.21 5.80 -19.70
C GLY A 14 -3.43 6.61 -19.27
N LEU A 15 -3.94 7.39 -20.19
CA LEU A 15 -5.13 8.23 -20.02
C LEU A 15 -6.36 7.53 -20.57
N PHE A 16 -7.43 7.49 -19.78
CA PHE A 16 -8.68 6.83 -20.11
C PHE A 16 -9.88 7.78 -19.96
N GLY A 17 -10.97 7.49 -20.65
CA GLY A 17 -12.23 8.25 -20.55
C GLY A 17 -12.40 9.34 -21.59
N ASN A 18 -11.53 9.41 -22.60
CA ASN A 18 -11.70 10.33 -23.71
C ASN A 18 -12.73 9.77 -24.71
N HIS A 19 -13.99 9.94 -24.35
CA HIS A 19 -15.10 9.69 -25.25
C HIS A 19 -15.59 11.04 -25.75
N GLU A 20 -15.48 11.30 -27.03
CA GLU A 20 -16.08 12.47 -27.72
C GLU A 20 -15.53 13.83 -27.25
N ASN A 21 -14.27 14.12 -27.47
CA ASN A 21 -13.64 15.44 -27.25
C ASN A 21 -13.83 16.06 -25.85
N LYS A 22 -13.92 15.23 -24.82
CA LYS A 22 -13.97 15.71 -23.44
C LYS A 22 -12.62 16.29 -23.01
N ASN A 23 -12.69 17.35 -22.25
CA ASN A 23 -11.54 18.06 -21.68
C ASN A 23 -10.60 17.07 -20.97
N GLU A 24 -9.29 17.24 -21.13
CA GLU A 24 -8.27 16.40 -20.48
C GLU A 24 -8.40 16.36 -18.96
N GLU A 25 -8.95 17.40 -18.33
CA GLU A 25 -9.25 17.49 -16.91
C GLU A 25 -10.18 16.38 -16.38
N ASN A 26 -11.00 15.80 -17.27
CA ASN A 26 -11.94 14.72 -16.92
C ASN A 26 -11.38 13.31 -17.16
N LEU A 27 -10.14 13.21 -17.62
CA LEU A 27 -9.53 11.92 -17.89
C LEU A 27 -9.05 11.26 -16.60
N LEU A 28 -9.10 9.93 -16.58
CA LEU A 28 -8.48 9.10 -15.57
C LEU A 28 -7.09 8.72 -16.05
N LYS A 29 -6.06 9.10 -15.30
CA LYS A 29 -4.71 8.60 -15.50
C LYS A 29 -4.51 7.34 -14.68
N VAL A 30 -4.03 6.28 -15.31
CA VAL A 30 -3.70 5.00 -14.69
C VAL A 30 -2.22 4.76 -14.87
N SER A 31 -1.50 4.61 -13.77
CA SER A 31 -0.07 4.28 -13.77
C SER A 31 0.24 3.18 -12.77
N GLU A 32 1.35 2.48 -12.99
CA GLU A 32 1.89 1.51 -12.04
C GLU A 32 3.06 2.12 -11.29
N VAL A 33 3.01 2.08 -9.96
CA VAL A 33 4.12 2.49 -9.12
C VAL A 33 5.07 1.31 -8.96
N LYS A 34 6.27 1.43 -9.53
CA LYS A 34 7.28 0.36 -9.59
C LYS A 34 8.42 0.59 -8.60
N ASN A 35 9.23 -0.46 -8.45
CA ASN A 35 10.46 -0.42 -7.64
C ASN A 35 10.26 -0.13 -6.15
N LEU A 36 9.13 -0.55 -5.61
CA LEU A 36 8.84 -0.44 -4.18
C LEU A 36 9.28 -1.69 -3.42
N LEU A 37 9.68 -1.50 -2.17
CA LEU A 37 9.72 -2.52 -1.15
C LEU A 37 8.32 -2.62 -0.54
N ILE A 38 7.75 -3.83 -0.52
CA ILE A 38 6.44 -4.10 0.08
C ILE A 38 6.61 -5.23 1.08
N VAL A 39 6.40 -4.95 2.36
CA VAL A 39 6.59 -5.91 3.45
C VAL A 39 5.32 -6.03 4.27
N GLN A 40 4.89 -7.26 4.51
CA GLN A 40 3.85 -7.53 5.50
C GLN A 40 4.50 -7.87 6.83
N ILE A 41 4.00 -7.26 7.91
CA ILE A 41 4.44 -7.47 9.29
C ILE A 41 3.23 -7.94 10.09
N VAL A 42 3.31 -9.12 10.70
CA VAL A 42 2.24 -9.69 11.51
C VAL A 42 2.79 -10.06 12.88
N GLN A 43 2.21 -9.50 13.94
CA GLN A 43 2.55 -9.89 15.31
C GLN A 43 1.81 -11.17 15.69
N TYR A 44 2.54 -12.15 16.25
CA TYR A 44 1.92 -13.38 16.73
C TYR A 44 1.02 -13.15 17.95
N LYS A 45 -0.01 -13.97 18.04
CA LYS A 45 -1.02 -13.85 19.11
C LYS A 45 -0.40 -13.93 20.51
N ASN A 46 0.62 -14.74 20.69
CA ASN A 46 1.28 -14.99 21.98
C ASN A 46 2.43 -14.03 22.27
N SER A 47 2.75 -13.12 21.36
CA SER A 47 3.78 -12.10 21.60
C SER A 47 3.29 -11.06 22.60
N THR A 48 4.16 -10.73 23.55
CA THR A 48 3.95 -9.68 24.57
C THR A 48 4.71 -8.39 24.26
N ILE A 49 5.38 -8.36 23.11
CA ILE A 49 6.14 -7.17 22.66
C ILE A 49 5.20 -6.00 22.41
N GLN A 50 5.59 -4.83 22.91
CA GLN A 50 4.90 -3.57 22.60
C GLN A 50 5.39 -3.06 21.25
N PHE A 51 4.63 -3.32 20.19
CA PHE A 51 4.99 -2.97 18.82
C PHE A 51 5.07 -1.45 18.59
N GLU A 52 4.37 -0.66 19.41
CA GLU A 52 4.37 0.81 19.36
C GLU A 52 5.75 1.42 19.65
N ASN A 53 6.62 0.68 20.32
CA ASN A 53 7.99 1.10 20.63
C ASN A 53 9.01 0.72 19.54
N ILE A 54 8.56 0.01 18.50
CA ILE A 54 9.43 -0.37 17.39
C ILE A 54 9.40 0.75 16.35
N ASP A 55 10.56 1.34 16.10
CA ASP A 55 10.75 2.35 15.08
C ASP A 55 11.20 1.72 13.75
N ILE A 56 10.59 2.16 12.66
CA ILE A 56 10.97 1.80 11.30
C ILE A 56 11.02 3.08 10.48
N ASP A 57 12.21 3.54 10.13
CA ASP A 57 12.39 4.72 9.29
C ASP A 57 11.69 5.97 9.89
N ASP A 58 11.88 6.18 11.21
CA ASP A 58 11.24 7.24 12.02
C ASP A 58 9.70 7.14 12.10
N LEU A 59 9.14 5.95 11.86
CA LEU A 59 7.71 5.69 11.95
C LEU A 59 7.42 4.56 12.96
N ASN A 60 6.36 4.73 13.73
CA ASN A 60 5.87 3.71 14.66
C ASN A 60 4.60 3.04 14.13
N LEU A 61 4.43 1.76 14.46
CA LEU A 61 3.24 1.02 14.09
C LEU A 61 2.01 1.53 14.87
N LYS A 62 0.87 1.64 14.18
CA LYS A 62 -0.43 1.92 14.80
C LYS A 62 -1.39 0.77 14.56
N ASN A 63 -2.09 0.33 15.59
CA ASN A 63 -3.07 -0.76 15.48
C ASN A 63 -4.51 -0.23 15.50
N GLU A 64 -4.74 0.87 14.80
CA GLU A 64 -6.04 1.52 14.64
C GLU A 64 -6.56 1.26 13.22
N PRO A 65 -7.82 0.84 13.06
CA PRO A 65 -8.43 0.66 11.74
C PRO A 65 -8.27 1.89 10.85
N LEU A 66 -7.96 1.64 9.57
CA LEU A 66 -7.77 2.66 8.54
C LEU A 66 -6.54 3.57 8.73
N SER A 67 -5.74 3.36 9.79
CA SER A 67 -4.59 4.22 10.06
C SER A 67 -3.47 4.03 9.04
N VAL A 68 -2.83 5.15 8.72
CA VAL A 68 -1.61 5.21 7.92
C VAL A 68 -0.63 6.14 8.60
N VAL A 69 0.61 5.70 8.78
CA VAL A 69 1.72 6.58 9.16
C VAL A 69 2.70 6.64 8.00
N SER A 70 3.24 7.82 7.72
CA SER A 70 4.13 8.00 6.57
C SER A 70 5.11 9.15 6.74
N ASN A 71 6.27 9.00 6.10
CA ASN A 71 7.23 10.05 5.83
C ASN A 71 7.38 10.25 4.30
N SER A 72 8.51 10.81 3.84
CA SER A 72 8.78 11.04 2.42
C SER A 72 8.90 9.75 1.61
N ASP A 73 9.43 8.69 2.19
CA ASP A 73 9.86 7.47 1.48
C ASP A 73 9.08 6.22 1.87
N THR A 74 8.56 6.20 3.09
CA THR A 74 7.94 5.02 3.69
C THR A 74 6.52 5.31 4.14
N ARG A 75 5.65 4.35 3.92
CA ARG A 75 4.26 4.35 4.38
C ARG A 75 3.94 3.03 5.03
N ILE A 76 3.36 3.07 6.24
CA ILE A 76 2.91 1.88 6.95
C ILE A 76 1.39 1.98 7.09
N LEU A 77 0.69 0.97 6.56
CA LEU A 77 -0.76 0.90 6.54
C LEU A 77 -1.24 -0.18 7.49
N TRP A 78 -2.27 0.12 8.26
CA TRP A 78 -2.99 -0.92 9.01
C TRP A 78 -3.71 -1.87 8.03
N ASN A 79 -3.42 -3.15 8.12
CA ASN A 79 -3.97 -4.19 7.25
C ASN A 79 -4.91 -5.16 7.97
N GLY A 80 -5.05 -4.97 9.30
CA GLY A 80 -5.85 -5.80 10.18
C GLY A 80 -5.28 -5.76 11.60
N PRO A 81 -5.97 -6.34 12.59
CA PRO A 81 -5.46 -6.40 13.96
C PRO A 81 -4.08 -7.05 14.01
N LYS A 82 -3.09 -6.31 14.54
CA LYS A 82 -1.69 -6.76 14.63
C LYS A 82 -1.07 -7.17 13.27
N ASN A 83 -1.53 -6.54 12.19
CA ASN A 83 -1.09 -6.81 10.83
C ASN A 83 -0.92 -5.48 10.09
N TRP A 84 0.26 -5.26 9.54
CA TRP A 84 0.62 -4.03 8.83
C TRP A 84 1.23 -4.34 7.48
N LEU A 85 1.00 -3.44 6.53
CA LEU A 85 1.65 -3.42 5.24
C LEU A 85 2.55 -2.20 5.15
N LEU A 86 3.85 -2.43 5.00
CA LEU A 86 4.83 -1.38 4.78
C LEU A 86 5.14 -1.29 3.29
N VAL A 87 5.15 -0.06 2.78
CA VAL A 87 5.52 0.26 1.40
C VAL A 87 6.59 1.35 1.44
N SER A 88 7.74 1.12 0.80
CA SER A 88 8.85 2.07 0.81
C SER A 88 9.60 2.12 -0.52
N THR A 89 10.20 3.27 -0.83
CA THR A 89 11.17 3.44 -1.91
C THR A 89 12.57 2.93 -1.52
N LYS A 90 12.83 2.79 -0.21
CA LYS A 90 14.12 2.33 0.36
C LYS A 90 14.15 0.80 0.43
N LYS A 91 14.83 0.15 -0.48
CA LYS A 91 14.91 -1.33 -0.54
C LYS A 91 15.79 -1.95 0.54
N ASP A 92 16.78 -1.23 1.00
CA ASP A 92 17.69 -1.61 2.10
C ASP A 92 16.98 -1.68 3.46
N LEU A 93 15.82 -1.07 3.58
CA LEU A 93 15.00 -1.09 4.80
C LEU A 93 14.57 -2.51 5.21
N LEU A 94 14.49 -3.46 4.28
CA LEU A 94 14.11 -4.84 4.59
C LEU A 94 15.03 -5.48 5.63
N LYS A 95 16.33 -5.20 5.57
CA LYS A 95 17.29 -5.71 6.55
C LYS A 95 17.00 -5.15 7.95
N ASN A 96 16.78 -3.84 8.05
CA ASN A 96 16.46 -3.18 9.30
C ASN A 96 15.15 -3.71 9.91
N ILE A 97 14.14 -3.94 9.07
CA ILE A 97 12.86 -4.54 9.48
C ILE A 97 13.09 -5.94 10.05
N SER A 98 13.87 -6.78 9.37
CA SER A 98 14.13 -8.16 9.81
C SER A 98 14.93 -8.20 11.12
N GLU A 99 15.77 -7.21 11.38
CA GLU A 99 16.52 -7.09 12.63
C GLU A 99 15.65 -6.55 13.78
N ALA A 100 14.74 -5.62 13.49
CA ALA A 100 13.85 -5.01 14.48
C ALA A 100 12.73 -5.96 14.94
N PHE A 101 12.21 -6.78 14.01
CA PHE A 101 11.10 -7.70 14.26
C PHE A 101 11.61 -9.14 14.41
N ARG A 102 11.75 -9.60 15.66
CA ARG A 102 12.22 -10.96 15.94
C ARG A 102 11.22 -12.00 15.44
N GLU A 103 11.72 -13.06 14.82
CA GLU A 103 10.90 -14.17 14.29
C GLU A 103 10.11 -14.92 15.38
N THR A 104 10.48 -14.78 16.65
CA THR A 104 9.72 -15.32 17.79
C THR A 104 8.40 -14.60 18.02
N ASP A 105 8.31 -13.33 17.63
CA ASP A 105 7.21 -12.43 17.95
C ASP A 105 6.45 -11.96 16.72
N PHE A 106 7.10 -11.94 15.55
CA PHE A 106 6.56 -11.43 14.31
C PHE A 106 6.86 -12.33 13.12
N ALA A 107 5.92 -12.38 12.17
CA ALA A 107 6.18 -12.80 10.80
C ALA A 107 6.45 -11.58 9.94
N VAL A 108 7.60 -11.55 9.28
CA VAL A 108 7.97 -10.53 8.28
C VAL A 108 8.03 -11.21 6.92
N THR A 109 7.22 -10.74 5.97
CA THR A 109 7.12 -11.34 4.64
C THR A 109 7.36 -10.27 3.56
N ASP A 110 8.37 -10.48 2.73
CA ASP A 110 8.60 -9.65 1.54
C ASP A 110 7.57 -9.99 0.46
N LEU A 111 6.72 -9.04 0.14
CA LEU A 111 5.68 -9.12 -0.88
C LEU A 111 6.02 -8.32 -2.15
N SER A 112 7.21 -7.76 -2.27
CA SER A 112 7.61 -6.86 -3.36
C SER A 112 7.44 -7.47 -4.74
N HIS A 113 7.56 -8.80 -4.85
CA HIS A 113 7.41 -9.54 -6.11
C HIS A 113 6.00 -10.11 -6.33
N SER A 114 5.13 -10.06 -5.33
CA SER A 114 3.78 -10.64 -5.37
C SER A 114 2.67 -9.59 -5.35
N ARG A 115 3.01 -8.32 -5.31
CA ARG A 115 2.06 -7.21 -5.31
C ARG A 115 2.40 -6.21 -6.40
N ALA A 116 1.36 -5.59 -6.94
CA ALA A 116 1.48 -4.44 -7.83
C ALA A 116 0.66 -3.28 -7.26
N ILE A 117 1.16 -2.07 -7.39
CA ILE A 117 0.47 -0.85 -6.95
C ILE A 117 0.07 -0.07 -8.19
N ILE A 118 -1.22 0.14 -8.33
CA ILE A 118 -1.81 0.96 -9.39
C ILE A 118 -2.19 2.31 -8.79
N GLU A 119 -1.70 3.37 -9.41
CA GLU A 119 -2.06 4.73 -9.09
C GLU A 119 -3.12 5.22 -10.07
N LEU A 120 -4.17 5.82 -9.53
CA LEU A 120 -5.26 6.43 -10.26
C LEU A 120 -5.33 7.90 -9.93
N GLU A 121 -5.21 8.75 -10.94
CA GLU A 121 -5.30 10.21 -10.82
C GLU A 121 -6.44 10.76 -11.67
N GLY A 122 -7.18 11.74 -11.15
CA GLY A 122 -8.26 12.42 -11.86
C GLY A 122 -9.48 12.69 -10.99
N GLN A 123 -10.34 13.57 -11.43
CA GLN A 123 -11.55 13.99 -10.68
C GLN A 123 -12.54 12.84 -10.48
N ASN A 124 -12.61 11.91 -11.43
CA ASN A 124 -13.59 10.83 -11.44
C ASN A 124 -13.08 9.49 -10.84
N VAL A 125 -11.92 9.49 -10.16
CA VAL A 125 -11.33 8.28 -9.57
C VAL A 125 -12.31 7.55 -8.65
N LYS A 126 -12.98 8.29 -7.76
CA LYS A 126 -13.94 7.70 -6.82
C LYS A 126 -15.12 7.02 -7.53
N GLU A 127 -15.61 7.60 -8.62
CA GLU A 127 -16.72 7.02 -9.40
C GLU A 127 -16.30 5.74 -10.12
N VAL A 128 -15.05 5.65 -10.57
CA VAL A 128 -14.51 4.43 -11.18
C VAL A 128 -14.37 3.34 -10.12
N LEU A 129 -13.79 3.67 -8.96
CA LEU A 129 -13.61 2.71 -7.86
C LEU A 129 -14.93 2.14 -7.33
N LYS A 130 -15.97 2.97 -7.23
CA LYS A 130 -17.32 2.55 -6.81
C LYS A 130 -17.94 1.47 -7.71
N LYS A 131 -17.54 1.39 -8.98
CA LYS A 131 -18.07 0.38 -9.91
C LYS A 131 -17.54 -1.02 -9.61
N GLY A 132 -16.38 -1.12 -8.99
CA GLY A 132 -15.73 -2.38 -8.70
C GLY A 132 -15.61 -2.71 -7.21
N CYS A 133 -15.87 -1.77 -6.31
CA CYS A 133 -15.75 -1.97 -4.86
C CYS A 133 -16.94 -1.36 -4.12
N PRO A 134 -17.62 -2.12 -3.25
CA PRO A 134 -18.80 -1.64 -2.52
C PRO A 134 -18.49 -0.62 -1.43
N PHE A 135 -17.21 -0.31 -1.19
CA PHE A 135 -16.80 0.65 -0.19
C PHE A 135 -17.24 2.07 -0.53
N ASN A 136 -17.64 2.84 0.48
CA ASN A 136 -17.98 4.25 0.32
C ASN A 136 -16.71 5.12 0.27
N PHE A 137 -16.16 5.34 -0.91
CA PHE A 137 -14.96 6.15 -1.11
C PHE A 137 -15.09 7.63 -0.73
N ASN A 138 -16.29 8.12 -0.42
CA ASN A 138 -16.47 9.50 0.02
C ASN A 138 -15.94 9.76 1.44
N ILE A 139 -15.87 8.69 2.26
CA ILE A 139 -15.31 8.77 3.61
C ILE A 139 -13.79 8.52 3.65
N LEU A 140 -13.19 8.17 2.51
CA LEU A 140 -11.75 7.98 2.44
C LEU A 140 -11.05 9.33 2.38
N GLU A 141 -10.31 9.64 3.43
CA GLU A 141 -9.55 10.87 3.57
C GLU A 141 -8.09 10.68 3.12
N LYS A 142 -7.37 11.80 2.98
CA LYS A 142 -5.93 11.76 2.73
C LYS A 142 -5.22 11.02 3.87
N ASN A 143 -4.30 10.16 3.55
CA ASN A 143 -3.55 9.32 4.49
C ASN A 143 -4.39 8.28 5.24
N ASN A 144 -5.53 7.89 4.71
CA ASN A 144 -6.27 6.71 5.16
C ASN A 144 -6.07 5.54 4.21
N SER A 145 -6.24 4.32 4.73
CA SER A 145 -6.26 3.12 3.91
C SER A 145 -7.56 2.34 4.12
N VAL A 146 -7.98 1.65 3.10
CA VAL A 146 -9.09 0.70 3.17
C VAL A 146 -8.60 -0.65 2.68
N ASN A 147 -8.87 -1.68 3.45
CA ASN A 147 -8.66 -3.06 3.03
C ASN A 147 -10.02 -3.70 2.75
N SER A 148 -10.19 -4.22 1.55
CA SER A 148 -11.41 -4.91 1.11
C SER A 148 -11.02 -6.17 0.35
N THR A 149 -11.75 -7.24 0.59
CA THR A 149 -11.66 -8.50 -0.18
C THR A 149 -12.93 -8.69 -0.99
N TYR A 150 -12.75 -9.22 -2.19
CA TYR A 150 -13.84 -9.65 -3.06
C TYR A 150 -14.09 -11.12 -2.87
#